data_c7d4f11554678b03a3b716977dcf58b6
#
_entry.id   c7d4f11554678b03a3b716977dcf58b6
#
_cell.length_a   1.000
_cell.length_b   1.000
_cell.length_c   1.000
_cell.angle_alpha   90.00
_cell.angle_beta   90.00
_cell.angle_gamma   90.00
#
_symmetry.space_group_name_H-M   'P 1'
#
loop_
_entity.id
_entity.type
_entity.pdbx_description
1 polymer ?
#
loop_
_entity_poly.entity_id
_entity_poly.type
_entity_poly.pdbx_seq_one_letter_code
_entity_poly.pdbx_strand_id
1 'polypeptide(L)' 'MVGKTVEGSQIRKEYGINIIAIGHNKAITTDIRPDYVLTQGDTLVVIGNRDNIKRLGDDMAE' A
#
# COMPACT_ATOMS: atom_id res chain seq x y z
N MET A 1 -5.93 -1.74 6.89
CA MET A 1 -5.93 -1.76 5.41
C MET A 1 -6.18 -3.12 4.81
N VAL A 2 -5.90 -4.17 5.53
CA VAL A 2 -6.23 -5.52 5.06
C VAL A 2 -7.73 -5.60 4.76
N GLY A 3 -8.06 -6.16 3.61
CA GLY A 3 -9.44 -6.28 3.17
C GLY A 3 -9.97 -5.09 2.38
N LYS A 4 -9.20 -4.01 2.29
CA LYS A 4 -9.59 -2.86 1.46
C LYS A 4 -8.86 -2.90 0.13
N THR A 5 -9.49 -2.33 -0.90
CA THR A 5 -8.82 -2.18 -2.19
C THR A 5 -7.76 -1.09 -2.10
N VAL A 6 -6.85 -1.07 -3.08
CA VAL A 6 -5.84 -0.01 -3.17
C VAL A 6 -6.50 1.36 -3.17
N GLU A 7 -7.54 1.52 -3.98
CA GLU A 7 -8.28 2.78 -4.03
C GLU A 7 -9.03 3.04 -2.73
N GLY A 8 -9.65 2.03 -2.16
CA GLY A 8 -10.42 2.15 -0.92
C GLY A 8 -9.56 2.45 0.31
N SER A 9 -8.27 2.09 0.27
CA SER A 9 -7.35 2.41 1.37
C SER A 9 -6.99 3.89 1.40
N GLN A 10 -7.17 4.58 0.28
CA GLN A 10 -6.90 6.02 0.13
C GLN A 10 -5.46 6.40 0.48
N ILE A 11 -4.51 5.48 0.28
CA ILE A 11 -3.10 5.74 0.58
C ILE A 11 -2.61 6.98 -0.15
N ARG A 12 -2.96 7.09 -1.43
CA ARG A 12 -2.52 8.22 -2.24
C ARG A 12 -3.17 9.52 -1.77
N LYS A 13 -4.46 9.47 -1.47
CA LYS A 13 -5.21 10.67 -1.08
C LYS A 13 -4.89 11.11 0.33
N GLU A 14 -4.84 10.16 1.26
CA GLU A 14 -4.66 10.46 2.68
C GLU A 14 -3.20 10.70 3.04
N TYR A 15 -2.27 10.00 2.39
CA TYR A 15 -0.86 10.04 2.76
C TYR A 15 0.02 10.64 1.68
N GLY A 16 -0.51 10.89 0.49
CA GLY A 16 0.31 11.39 -0.62
C GLY A 16 1.37 10.40 -1.08
N ILE A 17 1.12 9.11 -0.91
CA ILE A 17 2.06 8.04 -1.22
C ILE A 17 1.57 7.28 -2.43
N ASN A 18 2.50 6.95 -3.34
CA ASN A 18 2.19 6.11 -4.50
C ASN A 18 2.74 4.71 -4.29
N ILE A 19 1.91 3.70 -4.56
CA ILE A 19 2.33 2.30 -4.55
C ILE A 19 2.87 1.99 -5.94
N ILE A 20 4.10 1.51 -6.01
CA ILE A 20 4.74 1.20 -7.30
C ILE A 20 4.87 -0.30 -7.53
N ALA A 21 4.75 -1.11 -6.49
CA ALA A 21 4.78 -2.56 -6.62
C ALA A 21 4.14 -3.19 -5.39
N ILE A 22 3.63 -4.41 -5.58
CA ILE A 22 3.07 -5.20 -4.47
C ILE A 22 3.68 -6.60 -4.55
N GLY A 23 4.27 -7.05 -3.43
CA GLY A 23 4.79 -8.41 -3.30
C GLY A 23 3.79 -9.29 -2.56
N HIS A 24 3.50 -10.47 -3.13
CA HIS A 24 2.59 -11.44 -2.54
C HIS A 24 3.08 -12.85 -2.89
N ASN A 25 3.28 -13.69 -1.89
CA ASN A 25 3.72 -15.09 -2.06
C ASN A 25 4.95 -15.22 -2.98
N LYS A 26 5.97 -14.41 -2.74
CA LYS A 26 7.23 -14.39 -3.50
C LYS A 26 7.08 -13.89 -4.94
N ALA A 27 5.91 -13.40 -5.30
CA ALA A 27 5.67 -12.77 -6.59
C ALA A 27 5.54 -11.27 -6.40
N ILE A 28 6.07 -10.49 -7.35
CA ILE A 28 5.98 -9.04 -7.31
C ILE A 28 5.24 -8.59 -8.55
N THR A 29 4.23 -7.76 -8.37
CA THR A 29 3.50 -7.14 -9.46
C THR A 29 3.72 -5.64 -9.47
N THR A 30 3.90 -5.08 -10.67
CA THR A 30 3.99 -3.64 -10.88
C THR A 30 2.70 -3.09 -11.51
N ASP A 31 1.79 -3.96 -11.89
CA ASP A 31 0.50 -3.59 -12.45
C ASP A 31 -0.47 -3.36 -11.30
N ILE A 32 -0.39 -2.17 -10.70
CA ILE A 32 -1.17 -1.84 -9.52
C ILE A 32 -2.56 -1.39 -9.95
N ARG A 33 -3.55 -2.21 -9.65
CA ARG A 33 -4.94 -1.92 -10.00
C ARG A 33 -5.66 -1.30 -8.81
N PRO A 34 -6.54 -0.34 -9.05
CA PRO A 34 -7.28 0.29 -7.95
C PRO A 34 -8.20 -0.69 -7.22
N ASP A 35 -8.64 -1.75 -7.90
CA ASP A 35 -9.51 -2.76 -7.31
C ASP A 35 -8.77 -3.92 -6.65
N TYR A 36 -7.43 -3.88 -6.61
CA TYR A 36 -6.65 -4.91 -5.93
C TYR A 36 -6.96 -4.89 -4.43
N VAL A 37 -7.31 -6.03 -3.87
CA VAL A 37 -7.59 -6.14 -2.44
C VAL A 37 -6.29 -6.41 -1.68
N LEU A 38 -5.96 -5.53 -0.74
CA LEU A 38 -4.77 -5.69 0.09
C LEU A 38 -5.00 -6.83 1.09
N THR A 39 -4.05 -7.76 1.16
CA THR A 39 -4.16 -8.90 2.06
C THR A 39 -3.00 -8.91 3.04
N GLN A 40 -3.20 -9.62 4.15
CA GLN A 40 -2.15 -9.75 5.16
C GLN A 40 -0.94 -10.45 4.56
N GLY A 41 0.24 -9.93 4.87
CA GLY A 41 1.48 -10.48 4.33
C GLY A 41 1.93 -9.84 3.03
N ASP A 42 1.11 -8.99 2.43
CA ASP A 42 1.53 -8.25 1.24
C ASP A 42 2.61 -7.24 1.60
N THR A 43 3.61 -7.13 0.72
CA THR A 43 4.65 -6.11 0.84
C THR A 43 4.37 -5.01 -0.18
N LEU A 44 4.25 -3.79 0.32
CA LEU A 44 4.01 -2.64 -0.54
C LEU A 44 5.31 -1.89 -0.77
N VAL A 45 5.66 -1.67 -2.03
CA VAL A 45 6.78 -0.80 -2.41
C VAL A 45 6.19 0.54 -2.77
N VAL A 46 6.57 1.57 -2.04
CA VAL A 46 5.92 2.88 -2.14
C VAL A 46 6.94 3.99 -2.35
N ILE A 47 6.48 5.08 -2.93
CA ILE A 47 7.24 6.32 -3.06
C ILE A 47 6.45 7.41 -2.38
N GLY A 48 7.12 8.18 -1.52
CA GLY A 48 6.47 9.28 -0.85
C GLY A 48 7.43 10.02 0.06
N ASN A 49 6.91 11.02 0.74
CA ASN A 49 7.64 11.79 1.73
C ASN A 49 7.90 10.91 2.95
N ARG A 50 9.09 11.11 3.58
CA ARG A 50 9.48 10.30 4.74
C ARG A 50 8.43 10.31 5.84
N ASP A 51 7.93 11.49 6.19
CA ASP A 51 6.96 11.63 7.28
C ASP A 51 5.64 10.94 6.94
N ASN A 52 5.23 11.01 5.67
CA ASN A 52 4.01 10.35 5.22
C ASN A 52 4.17 8.84 5.22
N ILE A 53 5.33 8.34 4.80
CA ILE A 53 5.62 6.90 4.82
C ILE A 53 5.63 6.39 6.26
N LYS A 54 6.22 7.14 7.17
CA LYS A 54 6.23 6.77 8.59
C LYS A 54 4.82 6.71 9.15
N ARG A 55 4.00 7.68 8.82
CA ARG A 55 2.60 7.73 9.26
C ARG A 55 1.81 6.52 8.77
N LEU A 56 2.02 6.17 7.50
CA LEU A 56 1.38 5.00 6.92
C LEU A 56 1.82 3.73 7.65
N GLY A 57 3.12 3.60 7.90
CA GLY A 57 3.66 2.45 8.62
C GLY A 57 3.08 2.32 10.02
N ASP A 58 2.97 3.45 10.74
CA ASP A 58 2.39 3.47 12.08
C ASP A 58 0.92 3.04 12.05
N ASP A 59 0.16 3.52 11.07
CA ASP A 59 -1.26 3.19 10.94
C ASP A 59 -1.46 1.72 10.55
N MET A 60 -0.53 1.14 9.81
CA MET A 60 -0.60 -0.27 9.40
C MET A 60 -0.09 -1.23 10.47
N ALA A 61 0.63 -0.74 11.43
CA ALA A 61 1.34 -1.58 12.42
C ALA A 61 0.49 -1.97 13.62
N GLU A 62 -0.75 -1.65 13.64
CA GLU A 62 -1.62 -1.94 14.79
C GLU A 62 -1.85 -3.43 15.06
#